data_1d54c4515bad8a1ef1af89c251a42376
#
_entry.id   1d54c4515bad8a1ef1af89c251a42376
#
_cell.length_a   1.000
_cell.length_b   1.000
_cell.length_c   1.000
_cell.angle_alpha   90.00
_cell.angle_beta   90.00
_cell.angle_gamma   90.00
#
_symmetry.space_group_name_H-M   'P 1'
#
loop_
_entity.id
_entity.type
_entity.pdbx_description
1 polymer ?
#
loop_
_entity_poly.entity_id
_entity_poly.type
_entity_poly.pdbx_seq_one_letter_code
_entity_poly.pdbx_strand_id
1 'polypeptide(L)'
;MLRRMNTPSPRRISPVNPRSSSNTSVPPATRPAASDTAIGSSQWLSGAIIEGHYQVGSLIGRGGMSEVYYALDLWSNNPVALKVLSPALAEDAANRQKFHREERSMRQVGGGGHTVGVISSGTEYFSGKMVMYIVLEYVHGCTLSQLLRVRNALSLGEALDILIPVVEALSEVHANRYLHGDIKPGNILLDANGQVKLTDFGLSRRDDQVDAGAPMGTPAYVAPEVLDPKVKVGAQADIFALGVMMYRMLSGRLPFVGLENDQQVLYHNANIEMPALTDVAPGADRDIAGLIS
;
A
#
# COMPACT_ATOMS: atom_id res chain seq x y z
N MET A 1 14.90 -34.47 30.20
CA MET A 1 13.44 -34.30 30.08
C MET A 1 13.14 -32.87 29.68
N LEU A 2 13.06 -32.61 28.40
CA LEU A 2 12.75 -31.28 27.84
C LEU A 2 11.24 -31.20 27.57
N ARG A 3 10.55 -30.36 28.31
CA ARG A 3 9.13 -30.04 28.08
C ARG A 3 8.99 -29.29 26.74
N ARG A 4 8.24 -29.86 25.82
CA ARG A 4 7.78 -29.18 24.60
C ARG A 4 6.82 -28.06 24.99
N MET A 5 7.19 -26.84 24.67
CA MET A 5 6.25 -25.71 24.71
C MET A 5 5.29 -25.81 23.51
N ASN A 6 4.01 -25.92 23.82
CA ASN A 6 2.92 -25.85 22.85
C ASN A 6 2.79 -24.41 22.37
N THR A 7 3.10 -24.15 21.12
CA THR A 7 2.77 -22.88 20.45
C THR A 7 1.26 -22.88 20.14
N PRO A 8 0.51 -21.85 20.50
CA PRO A 8 -0.90 -21.75 20.12
C PRO A 8 -1.02 -21.48 18.62
N SER A 9 -1.87 -22.24 17.94
CA SER A 9 -2.27 -22.02 16.55
C SER A 9 -2.88 -20.61 16.35
N PRO A 10 -2.60 -19.94 15.22
CA PRO A 10 -3.19 -18.65 14.91
C PRO A 10 -4.73 -18.77 14.82
N ARG A 11 -5.42 -17.93 15.57
CA ARG A 11 -6.89 -17.81 15.48
C ARG A 11 -7.24 -17.14 14.15
N ARG A 12 -8.04 -17.84 13.36
CA ARG A 12 -8.60 -17.32 12.10
C ARG A 12 -9.43 -16.06 12.37
N ILE A 13 -9.14 -15.00 11.64
CA ILE A 13 -10.02 -13.84 11.52
C ILE A 13 -11.30 -14.35 10.84
N SER A 14 -12.41 -14.34 11.53
CA SER A 14 -13.69 -14.79 10.96
C SER A 14 -14.11 -13.85 9.84
N PRO A 15 -14.46 -14.36 8.65
CA PRO A 15 -15.01 -13.53 7.59
C PRO A 15 -16.36 -12.98 8.05
N VAL A 16 -16.58 -11.69 7.87
CA VAL A 16 -17.87 -11.03 8.04
C VAL A 16 -18.81 -11.61 6.98
N ASN A 17 -19.72 -12.48 7.42
CA ASN A 17 -20.73 -13.09 6.58
C ASN A 17 -21.89 -12.11 6.39
N PRO A 18 -22.18 -11.60 5.19
CA PRO A 18 -23.30 -10.69 4.97
C PRO A 18 -24.57 -11.48 4.62
N ARG A 19 -25.02 -12.39 5.50
CA ARG A 19 -26.32 -13.04 5.33
C ARG A 19 -26.99 -13.33 6.68
N SER A 20 -27.86 -12.41 7.11
CA SER A 20 -29.12 -12.79 7.77
C SER A 20 -30.14 -11.68 7.53
N SER A 21 -31.02 -11.97 6.58
CA SER A 21 -32.46 -11.76 6.54
C SER A 21 -33.06 -10.40 6.91
N SER A 22 -33.57 -9.71 5.90
CA SER A 22 -35.03 -9.49 5.84
C SER A 22 -35.42 -9.03 4.43
N ASN A 23 -36.38 -9.73 3.84
CA ASN A 23 -37.06 -9.40 2.59
C ASN A 23 -37.70 -8.01 2.72
N THR A 24 -37.17 -7.04 2.01
CA THR A 24 -37.91 -5.86 1.57
C THR A 24 -37.50 -5.60 0.12
N SER A 25 -38.47 -5.75 -0.74
CA SER A 25 -38.41 -5.51 -2.17
C SER A 25 -37.96 -4.07 -2.44
N VAL A 26 -36.74 -3.92 -2.99
CA VAL A 26 -36.23 -2.65 -3.51
C VAL A 26 -36.64 -2.58 -4.99
N PRO A 27 -37.31 -1.50 -5.45
CA PRO A 27 -37.62 -1.31 -6.85
C PRO A 27 -36.33 -1.12 -7.68
N PRO A 28 -36.33 -1.42 -8.98
CA PRO A 28 -35.13 -1.34 -9.82
C PRO A 28 -34.62 0.09 -9.89
N ALA A 29 -33.35 0.27 -9.55
CA ALA A 29 -32.67 1.54 -9.63
C ALA A 29 -32.67 2.07 -11.06
N THR A 30 -33.34 3.16 -11.28
CA THR A 30 -33.27 3.98 -12.49
C THR A 30 -31.83 4.46 -12.67
N ARG A 31 -31.28 4.18 -13.83
CA ARG A 31 -30.02 4.67 -14.37
C ARG A 31 -30.00 6.19 -14.27
N PRO A 32 -29.05 6.84 -13.61
CA PRO A 32 -28.92 8.28 -13.71
C PRO A 32 -28.43 8.64 -15.11
N ALA A 33 -29.11 9.61 -15.71
CA ALA A 33 -28.74 10.19 -17.00
C ALA A 33 -27.34 10.78 -16.93
N ALA A 34 -26.56 10.55 -17.98
CA ALA A 34 -25.27 11.16 -18.20
C ALA A 34 -25.41 12.68 -18.18
N SER A 35 -24.76 13.33 -17.23
CA SER A 35 -24.38 14.74 -17.32
C SER A 35 -22.94 14.81 -17.79
N ASP A 36 -22.74 15.12 -19.06
CA ASP A 36 -21.48 15.56 -19.65
C ASP A 36 -21.03 16.82 -18.93
N THR A 37 -19.96 16.72 -18.16
CA THR A 37 -18.91 17.75 -17.99
C THR A 37 -17.92 17.31 -16.93
N ALA A 38 -16.89 16.55 -17.34
CA ALA A 38 -15.53 16.64 -16.81
C ALA A 38 -14.67 15.74 -17.70
N ILE A 39 -13.72 16.33 -18.37
CA ILE A 39 -12.66 15.66 -19.14
C ILE A 39 -11.92 14.77 -18.14
N GLY A 40 -12.35 13.50 -18.12
CA GLY A 40 -12.01 12.60 -17.08
C GLY A 40 -11.10 11.52 -17.55
N SER A 41 -10.53 10.96 -16.77
CA SER A 41 -9.83 9.70 -16.69
C SER A 41 -10.75 8.55 -17.08
N SER A 42 -10.96 8.34 -18.35
CA SER A 42 -11.54 7.11 -18.89
C SER A 42 -10.63 5.95 -18.43
N GLN A 43 -11.23 4.82 -18.12
CA GLN A 43 -10.53 3.52 -18.00
C GLN A 43 -10.03 3.14 -19.41
N TRP A 44 -9.09 3.93 -19.93
CA TRP A 44 -8.68 3.95 -21.34
C TRP A 44 -8.09 2.64 -21.81
N LEU A 45 -7.64 1.80 -20.88
CA LEU A 45 -7.06 0.49 -21.17
C LEU A 45 -8.05 -0.66 -20.95
N SER A 46 -9.23 -0.42 -20.35
CA SER A 46 -10.22 -1.48 -20.11
C SER A 46 -10.68 -2.11 -21.40
N GLY A 47 -10.70 -3.45 -21.43
CA GLY A 47 -11.02 -4.25 -22.61
C GLY A 47 -9.82 -4.51 -23.54
N ALA A 48 -8.68 -3.85 -23.35
CA ALA A 48 -7.46 -4.13 -24.09
C ALA A 48 -6.91 -5.53 -23.78
N ILE A 49 -6.13 -6.10 -24.70
CA ILE A 49 -5.29 -7.27 -24.44
C ILE A 49 -3.85 -6.82 -24.51
N ILE A 50 -3.13 -6.92 -23.40
CA ILE A 50 -1.73 -6.57 -23.27
C ILE A 50 -0.88 -7.85 -23.39
N GLU A 51 0.29 -7.75 -24.06
CA GLU A 51 1.18 -8.89 -24.33
C GLU A 51 0.48 -10.11 -24.98
N GLY A 52 -0.64 -9.85 -25.66
CA GLY A 52 -1.45 -10.86 -26.35
C GLY A 52 -2.27 -11.79 -25.45
N HIS A 53 -2.16 -11.69 -24.14
CA HIS A 53 -2.85 -12.58 -23.21
C HIS A 53 -3.36 -11.97 -21.89
N TYR A 54 -2.96 -10.77 -21.52
CA TYR A 54 -3.53 -10.12 -20.33
C TYR A 54 -4.76 -9.29 -20.72
N GLN A 55 -5.93 -9.83 -20.49
CA GLN A 55 -7.19 -9.12 -20.74
C GLN A 55 -7.47 -8.12 -19.62
N VAL A 56 -7.37 -6.84 -19.94
CA VAL A 56 -7.53 -5.74 -18.98
C VAL A 56 -8.99 -5.51 -18.64
N GLY A 57 -9.31 -5.58 -17.37
CA GLY A 57 -10.64 -5.34 -16.81
C GLY A 57 -10.81 -3.94 -16.22
N SER A 58 -11.35 -3.88 -15.00
CA SER A 58 -11.65 -2.63 -14.30
C SER A 58 -10.41 -2.01 -13.67
N LEU A 59 -10.41 -0.68 -13.57
CA LEU A 59 -9.44 0.05 -12.75
C LEU A 59 -9.70 -0.25 -11.27
N ILE A 60 -8.67 -0.68 -10.53
CA ILE A 60 -8.74 -1.03 -9.11
C ILE A 60 -7.95 -0.08 -8.22
N GLY A 61 -7.05 0.73 -8.78
CA GLY A 61 -6.28 1.71 -8.04
C GLY A 61 -5.69 2.82 -8.91
N ARG A 62 -5.46 3.98 -8.31
CA ARG A 62 -4.73 5.11 -8.90
C ARG A 62 -3.71 5.64 -7.94
N GLY A 63 -2.47 5.80 -8.44
CA GLY A 63 -1.40 6.51 -7.77
C GLY A 63 -1.02 7.79 -8.52
N GLY A 64 -0.05 8.54 -7.99
CA GLY A 64 0.41 9.77 -8.63
C GLY A 64 1.03 9.58 -10.01
N MET A 65 1.62 8.42 -10.28
CA MET A 65 2.32 8.14 -11.53
C MET A 65 1.71 6.98 -12.34
N SER A 66 0.89 6.14 -11.72
CA SER A 66 0.43 4.89 -12.30
C SER A 66 -1.03 4.59 -12.00
N GLU A 67 -1.63 3.79 -12.85
CA GLU A 67 -2.95 3.20 -12.68
C GLU A 67 -2.80 1.69 -12.52
N VAL A 68 -3.62 1.08 -11.68
CA VAL A 68 -3.63 -0.36 -11.46
C VAL A 68 -4.97 -0.91 -11.91
N TYR A 69 -4.93 -1.86 -12.82
CA TYR A 69 -6.10 -2.55 -13.35
C TYR A 69 -6.15 -3.99 -12.85
N TYR A 70 -7.33 -4.48 -12.58
CA TYR A 70 -7.58 -5.91 -12.62
C TYR A 70 -7.38 -6.40 -14.04
N ALA A 71 -6.72 -7.54 -14.23
CA ALA A 71 -6.64 -8.21 -15.51
C ALA A 71 -6.74 -9.73 -15.34
N LEU A 72 -7.10 -10.41 -16.41
CA LEU A 72 -7.13 -11.86 -16.48
C LEU A 72 -6.01 -12.32 -17.41
N ASP A 73 -5.13 -13.16 -16.91
CA ASP A 73 -4.18 -13.88 -17.75
C ASP A 73 -4.90 -15.01 -18.47
N LEU A 74 -5.09 -14.87 -19.78
CA LEU A 74 -5.82 -15.82 -20.61
C LEU A 74 -5.11 -17.17 -20.78
N TRP A 75 -3.81 -17.25 -20.52
CA TRP A 75 -3.07 -18.51 -20.61
C TRP A 75 -3.24 -19.36 -19.34
N SER A 76 -3.10 -18.75 -18.17
CA SER A 76 -3.25 -19.45 -16.90
C SER A 76 -4.67 -19.41 -16.34
N ASN A 77 -5.55 -18.55 -16.90
CA ASN A 77 -6.88 -18.24 -16.39
C ASN A 77 -6.86 -17.70 -14.93
N ASN A 78 -5.75 -17.08 -14.53
CA ASN A 78 -5.59 -16.50 -13.21
C ASN A 78 -5.75 -14.98 -13.25
N PRO A 79 -6.34 -14.37 -12.20
CA PRO A 79 -6.36 -12.93 -12.05
C PRO A 79 -4.97 -12.38 -11.75
N VAL A 80 -4.67 -11.21 -12.32
CA VAL A 80 -3.44 -10.44 -12.09
C VAL A 80 -3.76 -8.97 -11.86
N ALA A 81 -2.85 -8.23 -11.24
CA ALA A 81 -2.91 -6.79 -11.14
C ALA A 81 -1.94 -6.18 -12.17
N LEU A 82 -2.46 -5.38 -13.08
CA LEU A 82 -1.69 -4.72 -14.13
C LEU A 82 -1.43 -3.27 -13.71
N LYS A 83 -0.23 -2.96 -13.25
CA LYS A 83 0.22 -1.60 -12.95
C LYS A 83 0.77 -0.95 -14.21
N VAL A 84 0.21 0.19 -14.60
CA VAL A 84 0.53 0.88 -15.85
C VAL A 84 0.98 2.30 -15.56
N LEU A 85 2.11 2.72 -16.13
CA LEU A 85 2.53 4.11 -16.09
C LEU A 85 1.51 4.98 -16.84
N SER A 86 1.09 6.09 -16.24
CA SER A 86 0.14 7.01 -16.90
C SER A 86 0.71 7.46 -18.25
N PRO A 87 -0.09 7.41 -19.35
CA PRO A 87 0.39 7.77 -20.69
C PRO A 87 1.02 9.16 -20.78
N ALA A 88 0.45 10.13 -20.05
CA ALA A 88 0.99 11.48 -20.00
C ALA A 88 2.39 11.55 -19.38
N LEU A 89 2.73 10.62 -18.49
CA LEU A 89 4.04 10.53 -17.84
C LEU A 89 5.01 9.60 -18.58
N ALA A 90 4.50 8.72 -19.44
CA ALA A 90 5.31 7.81 -20.24
C ALA A 90 6.14 8.53 -21.33
N GLU A 91 5.80 9.75 -21.69
CA GLU A 91 6.57 10.59 -22.63
C GLU A 91 7.86 11.11 -22.00
N ASP A 92 7.91 11.29 -20.68
CA ASP A 92 9.09 11.77 -19.96
C ASP A 92 10.04 10.61 -19.60
N ALA A 93 11.30 10.73 -20.01
CA ALA A 93 12.34 9.73 -19.75
C ALA A 93 12.61 9.54 -18.25
N ALA A 94 12.53 10.58 -17.44
CA ALA A 94 12.75 10.46 -16.00
C ALA A 94 11.65 9.64 -15.32
N ASN A 95 10.39 9.78 -15.76
CA ASN A 95 9.28 8.98 -15.24
C ASN A 95 9.40 7.52 -15.67
N ARG A 96 9.81 7.24 -16.92
CA ARG A 96 10.11 5.87 -17.37
C ARG A 96 11.21 5.23 -16.54
N GLN A 97 12.29 5.97 -16.23
CA GLN A 97 13.36 5.46 -15.38
C GLN A 97 12.89 5.16 -13.95
N LYS A 98 12.02 6.01 -13.38
CA LYS A 98 11.43 5.74 -12.05
C LYS A 98 10.60 4.46 -12.08
N PHE A 99 9.76 4.27 -13.09
CA PHE A 99 8.93 3.08 -13.26
C PHE A 99 9.76 1.79 -13.43
N HIS A 100 10.83 1.83 -14.22
CA HIS A 100 11.78 0.72 -14.34
C HIS A 100 12.54 0.46 -13.03
N ARG A 101 12.86 1.51 -12.26
CA ARG A 101 13.51 1.35 -10.95
C ARG A 101 12.59 0.63 -9.98
N GLU A 102 11.33 1.02 -9.94
CA GLU A 102 10.31 0.35 -9.15
C GLU A 102 10.19 -1.14 -9.50
N GLU A 103 10.07 -1.46 -10.78
CA GLU A 103 10.01 -2.84 -11.28
C GLU A 103 11.21 -3.66 -10.83
N ARG A 104 12.44 -3.12 -10.96
CA ARG A 104 13.66 -3.80 -10.51
C ARG A 104 13.67 -4.03 -9.00
N SER A 105 13.26 -3.02 -8.22
CA SER A 105 13.17 -3.14 -6.76
C SER A 105 12.20 -4.25 -6.38
N MET A 106 11.00 -4.25 -6.97
CA MET A 106 10.00 -5.28 -6.74
C MET A 106 10.49 -6.70 -7.09
N ARG A 107 11.22 -6.87 -8.19
CA ARG A 107 11.79 -8.17 -8.57
C ARG A 107 12.87 -8.66 -7.60
N GLN A 108 13.63 -7.75 -7.00
CA GLN A 108 14.71 -8.12 -6.08
C GLN A 108 14.23 -8.44 -4.67
N VAL A 109 13.20 -7.76 -4.21
CA VAL A 109 12.68 -7.90 -2.83
C VAL A 109 11.27 -8.45 -2.77
N GLY A 110 10.56 -8.56 -3.90
CA GLY A 110 9.20 -9.06 -3.99
C GLY A 110 9.13 -10.56 -4.18
N GLY A 111 7.92 -11.13 -3.95
CA GLY A 111 7.65 -12.56 -4.12
C GLY A 111 7.98 -13.42 -2.91
N GLY A 112 8.45 -12.83 -1.82
CA GLY A 112 8.46 -13.44 -0.49
C GLY A 112 7.03 -13.65 0.05
N GLY A 113 6.88 -14.35 1.17
CA GLY A 113 5.57 -14.67 1.74
C GLY A 113 4.67 -13.46 1.96
N HIS A 114 5.27 -12.30 2.30
CA HIS A 114 4.57 -11.08 2.71
C HIS A 114 4.83 -9.87 1.79
N THR A 115 5.30 -10.10 0.57
CA THR A 115 5.42 -9.06 -0.47
C THR A 115 4.68 -9.47 -1.73
N VAL A 116 4.15 -8.50 -2.48
CA VAL A 116 3.51 -8.75 -3.78
C VAL A 116 4.56 -9.12 -4.82
N GLY A 117 4.36 -10.24 -5.52
CA GLY A 117 5.27 -10.73 -6.55
C GLY A 117 5.07 -10.06 -7.89
N VAL A 118 6.18 -9.86 -8.63
CA VAL A 118 6.16 -9.46 -10.05
C VAL A 118 6.10 -10.72 -10.92
N ILE A 119 5.10 -10.79 -11.79
CA ILE A 119 4.91 -11.89 -12.74
C ILE A 119 5.63 -11.57 -14.06
N SER A 120 5.32 -10.43 -14.65
CA SER A 120 5.87 -9.96 -15.93
C SER A 120 6.00 -8.45 -15.95
N SER A 121 6.68 -7.90 -16.92
CA SER A 121 6.72 -6.46 -17.19
C SER A 121 7.09 -6.22 -18.63
N GLY A 122 6.65 -5.11 -19.20
CA GLY A 122 6.97 -4.80 -20.59
C GLY A 122 6.58 -3.40 -21.02
N THR A 123 6.75 -3.19 -22.31
CA THR A 123 6.34 -1.97 -23.00
C THR A 123 5.73 -2.35 -24.34
N GLU A 124 4.55 -1.86 -24.61
CA GLU A 124 3.92 -2.00 -25.93
C GLU A 124 3.17 -0.73 -26.34
N TYR A 125 2.55 -0.74 -27.51
CA TYR A 125 1.76 0.38 -28.00
C TYR A 125 0.29 -0.04 -28.12
N PHE A 126 -0.59 0.70 -27.46
CA PHE A 126 -2.02 0.53 -27.55
C PHE A 126 -2.67 1.86 -27.97
N SER A 127 -3.46 1.83 -29.05
CA SER A 127 -4.13 3.03 -29.62
C SER A 127 -3.18 4.22 -29.82
N GLY A 128 -1.94 3.94 -30.30
CA GLY A 128 -0.94 4.95 -30.57
C GLY A 128 -0.22 5.51 -29.33
N LYS A 129 -0.52 5.02 -28.13
CA LYS A 129 0.13 5.41 -26.86
C LYS A 129 1.07 4.33 -26.38
N MET A 130 2.21 4.76 -25.84
CA MET A 130 3.14 3.86 -25.15
C MET A 130 2.50 3.39 -23.84
N VAL A 131 2.46 2.09 -23.64
CA VAL A 131 1.99 1.42 -22.42
C VAL A 131 3.18 0.72 -21.78
N MET A 132 3.69 1.28 -20.71
CA MET A 132 4.65 0.61 -19.84
C MET A 132 3.90 -0.03 -18.68
N TYR A 133 4.14 -1.32 -18.43
CA TYR A 133 3.36 -2.07 -17.46
C TYR A 133 4.22 -3.02 -16.64
N ILE A 134 3.72 -3.32 -15.44
CA ILE A 134 4.19 -4.37 -14.54
C ILE A 134 2.98 -5.24 -14.21
N VAL A 135 3.11 -6.54 -14.44
CA VAL A 135 2.09 -7.53 -14.05
C VAL A 135 2.45 -8.07 -12.69
N LEU A 136 1.55 -7.94 -11.76
CA LEU A 136 1.71 -8.28 -10.36
C LEU A 136 0.74 -9.40 -9.96
N GLU A 137 1.10 -10.12 -8.94
CA GLU A 137 0.18 -11.00 -8.21
C GLU A 137 -1.07 -10.20 -7.81
N TYR A 138 -2.25 -10.78 -8.08
CA TYR A 138 -3.51 -10.20 -7.65
C TYR A 138 -3.87 -10.72 -6.26
N VAL A 139 -4.03 -9.82 -5.30
CA VAL A 139 -4.45 -10.14 -3.94
C VAL A 139 -5.97 -9.94 -3.83
N HIS A 140 -6.69 -11.05 -3.60
CA HIS A 140 -8.15 -11.03 -3.43
C HIS A 140 -8.54 -10.49 -2.05
N GLY A 141 -8.74 -9.19 -1.92
CA GLY A 141 -9.06 -8.60 -0.64
C GLY A 141 -9.20 -7.08 -0.67
N CYS A 142 -8.71 -6.42 0.37
CA CYS A 142 -8.76 -4.97 0.48
C CYS A 142 -7.43 -4.42 1.01
N THR A 143 -7.24 -3.11 0.89
CA THR A 143 -6.12 -2.44 1.57
C THR A 143 -6.44 -2.24 3.05
N LEU A 144 -5.40 -2.17 3.90
CA LEU A 144 -5.56 -1.76 5.30
C LEU A 144 -6.23 -0.39 5.42
N SER A 145 -5.98 0.51 4.46
CA SER A 145 -6.66 1.82 4.39
C SER A 145 -8.16 1.68 4.22
N GLN A 146 -8.63 0.75 3.39
CA GLN A 146 -10.06 0.46 3.21
C GLN A 146 -10.65 -0.17 4.48
N LEU A 147 -9.95 -1.11 5.12
CA LEU A 147 -10.37 -1.70 6.39
C LEU A 147 -10.52 -0.62 7.48
N LEU A 148 -9.52 0.24 7.65
CA LEU A 148 -9.54 1.32 8.66
C LEU A 148 -10.60 2.39 8.39
N ARG A 149 -11.04 2.57 7.15
CA ARG A 149 -12.15 3.45 6.82
C ARG A 149 -13.49 2.92 7.34
N VAL A 150 -13.64 1.59 7.39
CA VAL A 150 -14.86 0.93 7.90
C VAL A 150 -14.79 0.70 9.40
N ARG A 151 -13.64 0.24 9.90
CA ARG A 151 -13.47 -0.18 11.31
C ARG A 151 -13.06 0.97 12.24
N ASN A 152 -12.54 2.05 11.68
CA ASN A 152 -11.89 3.18 12.33
C ASN A 152 -10.65 2.79 13.12
N ALA A 153 -10.74 1.97 14.15
CA ALA A 153 -9.63 1.46 14.95
C ALA A 153 -9.68 -0.08 15.02
N LEU A 154 -8.55 -0.68 15.35
CA LEU A 154 -8.35 -2.12 15.54
C LEU A 154 -7.97 -2.40 17.00
N SER A 155 -8.26 -3.60 17.47
CA SER A 155 -7.69 -4.11 18.72
C SER A 155 -6.18 -4.36 18.55
N LEU A 156 -5.46 -4.42 19.66
CA LEU A 156 -4.02 -4.73 19.65
C LEU A 156 -3.71 -6.05 18.94
N GLY A 157 -4.50 -7.10 19.19
CA GLY A 157 -4.32 -8.40 18.54
C GLY A 157 -4.46 -8.30 17.03
N GLU A 158 -5.53 -7.64 16.52
CA GLU A 158 -5.75 -7.43 15.09
C GLU A 158 -4.63 -6.56 14.45
N ALA A 159 -4.15 -5.55 15.16
CA ALA A 159 -3.05 -4.72 14.69
C ALA A 159 -1.74 -5.51 14.59
N LEU A 160 -1.44 -6.39 15.55
CA LEU A 160 -0.26 -7.25 15.54
C LEU A 160 -0.33 -8.33 14.45
N ASP A 161 -1.51 -8.93 14.21
CA ASP A 161 -1.73 -9.89 13.13
C ASP A 161 -1.42 -9.28 11.74
N ILE A 162 -1.54 -7.97 11.60
CA ILE A 162 -1.19 -7.23 10.39
C ILE A 162 0.28 -6.78 10.43
N LEU A 163 0.75 -6.25 11.57
CA LEU A 163 2.05 -5.61 11.67
C LEU A 163 3.20 -6.63 11.58
N ILE A 164 3.05 -7.82 12.19
CA ILE A 164 4.12 -8.83 12.19
C ILE A 164 4.51 -9.25 10.77
N PRO A 165 3.56 -9.63 9.88
CA PRO A 165 3.89 -9.92 8.47
C PRO A 165 4.53 -8.75 7.72
N VAL A 166 4.13 -7.51 8.03
CA VAL A 166 4.75 -6.31 7.42
C VAL A 166 6.19 -6.14 7.89
N VAL A 167 6.48 -6.38 9.19
CA VAL A 167 7.85 -6.34 9.73
C VAL A 167 8.71 -7.44 9.09
N GLU A 168 8.17 -8.64 8.88
CA GLU A 168 8.87 -9.73 8.20
C GLU A 168 9.20 -9.34 6.75
N ALA A 169 8.23 -8.78 6.01
CA ALA A 169 8.46 -8.25 4.67
C ALA A 169 9.56 -7.18 4.65
N LEU A 170 9.51 -6.21 5.57
CA LEU A 170 10.52 -5.16 5.67
C LEU A 170 11.89 -5.68 6.06
N SER A 171 11.95 -6.73 6.89
CA SER A 171 13.22 -7.39 7.22
C SER A 171 13.90 -7.96 5.98
N GLU A 172 13.15 -8.58 5.06
CA GLU A 172 13.67 -9.06 3.78
C GLU A 172 14.12 -7.91 2.87
N VAL A 173 13.32 -6.83 2.80
CA VAL A 173 13.65 -5.62 2.03
C VAL A 173 14.96 -5.01 2.51
N HIS A 174 15.11 -4.81 3.83
CA HIS A 174 16.30 -4.22 4.45
C HIS A 174 17.53 -5.14 4.36
N ALA A 175 17.35 -6.46 4.47
CA ALA A 175 18.44 -7.43 4.27
C ALA A 175 19.02 -7.35 2.85
N ASN A 176 18.21 -6.99 1.85
CA ASN A 176 18.64 -6.74 0.48
C ASN A 176 19.16 -5.30 0.25
N ARG A 177 19.31 -4.51 1.32
CA ARG A 177 19.76 -3.10 1.28
C ARG A 177 18.82 -2.18 0.50
N TYR A 178 17.53 -2.46 0.55
CA TYR A 178 16.49 -1.57 0.05
C TYR A 178 15.73 -0.92 1.19
N LEU A 179 15.24 0.29 0.95
CA LEU A 179 14.24 0.95 1.77
C LEU A 179 12.93 0.92 0.98
N HIS A 180 11.81 0.72 1.67
CA HIS A 180 10.50 0.80 1.04
C HIS A 180 10.12 2.26 0.74
N GLY A 181 10.25 3.14 1.74
CA GLY A 181 10.11 4.60 1.62
C GLY A 181 8.67 5.12 1.54
N ASP A 182 7.65 4.26 1.54
CA ASP A 182 6.23 4.67 1.53
C ASP A 182 5.35 3.67 2.30
N ILE A 183 5.79 3.31 3.52
CA ILE A 183 5.00 2.46 4.41
C ILE A 183 3.77 3.24 4.90
N LYS A 184 2.58 2.70 4.53
CA LYS A 184 1.28 3.29 4.91
C LYS A 184 0.15 2.27 4.71
N PRO A 185 -1.04 2.48 5.31
CA PRO A 185 -2.16 1.54 5.18
C PRO A 185 -2.62 1.28 3.74
N GLY A 186 -2.40 2.23 2.82
CA GLY A 186 -2.75 2.05 1.41
C GLY A 186 -1.89 1.02 0.68
N ASN A 187 -0.67 0.77 1.17
CA ASN A 187 0.29 -0.15 0.59
C ASN A 187 0.34 -1.51 1.31
N ILE A 188 -0.59 -1.78 2.21
CA ILE A 188 -0.78 -3.06 2.88
C ILE A 188 -2.05 -3.70 2.34
N LEU A 189 -1.92 -4.86 1.72
CA LEU A 189 -3.02 -5.66 1.20
C LEU A 189 -3.36 -6.78 2.18
N LEU A 190 -4.65 -6.98 2.40
CA LEU A 190 -5.21 -8.00 3.28
C LEU A 190 -6.07 -8.91 2.41
N ASP A 191 -5.71 -10.18 2.28
CA ASP A 191 -6.51 -11.11 1.51
C ASP A 191 -7.70 -11.68 2.32
N ALA A 192 -8.58 -12.40 1.64
CA ALA A 192 -9.76 -13.02 2.25
C ALA A 192 -9.41 -14.14 3.27
N ASN A 193 -8.18 -14.66 3.26
CA ASN A 193 -7.68 -15.69 4.18
C ASN A 193 -6.92 -15.09 5.37
N GLY A 194 -6.78 -13.78 5.44
CA GLY A 194 -6.02 -13.06 6.47
C GLY A 194 -4.52 -12.97 6.17
N GLN A 195 -4.09 -13.28 4.93
CA GLN A 195 -2.70 -13.02 4.53
C GLN A 195 -2.47 -11.53 4.32
N VAL A 196 -1.32 -11.08 4.75
CA VAL A 196 -0.88 -9.68 4.65
C VAL A 196 0.24 -9.59 3.63
N LYS A 197 0.13 -8.65 2.68
CA LYS A 197 1.16 -8.42 1.67
C LYS A 197 1.48 -6.94 1.53
N LEU A 198 2.77 -6.64 1.57
CA LEU A 198 3.31 -5.31 1.28
C LEU A 198 3.43 -5.11 -0.23
N THR A 199 3.00 -3.95 -0.72
CA THR A 199 3.01 -3.59 -2.14
C THR A 199 3.50 -2.15 -2.35
N ASP A 200 3.66 -1.76 -3.59
CA ASP A 200 4.00 -0.41 -4.05
C ASP A 200 5.40 0.06 -3.64
N PHE A 201 6.40 -0.47 -4.33
CA PHE A 201 7.81 -0.11 -4.19
C PHE A 201 8.22 1.11 -5.03
N GLY A 202 7.26 1.98 -5.39
CA GLY A 202 7.48 3.13 -6.28
C GLY A 202 8.46 4.16 -5.74
N LEU A 203 8.65 4.21 -4.43
CA LEU A 203 9.64 5.03 -3.76
C LEU A 203 10.83 4.22 -3.21
N SER A 204 10.83 2.92 -3.46
CA SER A 204 11.89 2.05 -2.99
C SER A 204 13.22 2.39 -3.65
N ARG A 205 14.29 2.36 -2.83
CA ARG A 205 15.65 2.68 -3.26
C ARG A 205 16.67 1.90 -2.44
N ARG A 206 17.85 1.76 -2.99
CA ARG A 206 18.98 1.21 -2.23
C ARG A 206 19.43 2.22 -1.18
N ASP A 207 19.89 1.71 -0.06
CA ASP A 207 20.37 2.51 1.09
C ASP A 207 21.59 3.39 0.75
N ASP A 208 22.30 3.08 -0.35
CA ASP A 208 23.44 3.84 -0.87
C ASP A 208 23.06 4.94 -1.89
N GLN A 209 21.79 5.01 -2.32
CA GLN A 209 21.29 5.92 -3.37
C GLN A 209 20.38 7.01 -2.84
N VAL A 210 20.65 7.50 -1.63
CA VAL A 210 19.83 8.53 -0.99
C VAL A 210 20.16 9.90 -1.57
N ASP A 211 19.34 10.36 -2.52
CA ASP A 211 19.36 11.76 -2.92
C ASP A 211 18.69 12.59 -1.80
N ALA A 212 19.50 13.35 -1.07
CA ALA A 212 19.01 14.30 -0.08
C ALA A 212 18.18 15.40 -0.77
N GLY A 213 16.96 15.65 -0.28
CA GLY A 213 16.30 16.91 -0.57
C GLY A 213 14.87 16.87 -1.14
N ALA A 214 14.30 15.73 -1.51
CA ALA A 214 12.87 15.68 -1.81
C ALA A 214 12.17 14.82 -0.75
N PRO A 215 11.11 15.32 -0.08
CA PRO A 215 10.31 14.50 0.81
C PRO A 215 9.74 13.33 0.01
N MET A 216 10.09 12.12 0.44
CA MET A 216 9.61 10.90 -0.18
C MET A 216 8.55 10.28 0.71
N GLY A 217 7.47 9.86 0.08
CA GLY A 217 6.39 9.18 0.76
C GLY A 217 5.18 10.07 1.04
N THR A 218 4.24 9.47 1.73
CA THR A 218 3.00 10.13 2.16
C THR A 218 3.32 10.97 3.41
N PRO A 219 3.09 12.30 3.41
CA PRO A 219 3.59 13.22 4.43
C PRO A 219 3.39 12.78 5.87
N ALA A 220 2.22 12.21 6.19
CA ALA A 220 1.91 11.76 7.55
C ALA A 220 2.81 10.62 8.08
N TYR A 221 3.52 9.93 7.20
CA TYR A 221 4.37 8.78 7.52
C TYR A 221 5.86 9.05 7.27
N VAL A 222 6.22 10.27 6.88
CA VAL A 222 7.62 10.65 6.59
C VAL A 222 8.37 10.86 7.89
N ALA A 223 9.48 10.16 8.04
CA ALA A 223 10.35 10.27 9.20
C ALA A 223 11.10 11.63 9.23
N PRO A 224 11.41 12.16 10.43
CA PRO A 224 12.09 13.46 10.59
C PRO A 224 13.39 13.57 9.80
N GLU A 225 14.22 12.52 9.82
CA GLU A 225 15.53 12.51 9.18
C GLU A 225 15.46 12.56 7.65
N VAL A 226 14.30 12.22 7.04
CA VAL A 226 14.09 12.36 5.58
C VAL A 226 14.10 13.82 5.15
N LEU A 227 13.80 14.73 6.06
CA LEU A 227 13.71 16.17 5.82
C LEU A 227 15.04 16.89 6.04
N ASP A 228 16.01 16.24 6.67
CA ASP A 228 17.36 16.80 6.89
C ASP A 228 18.35 16.29 5.83
N PRO A 229 18.79 17.16 4.88
CA PRO A 229 19.72 16.76 3.83
C PRO A 229 21.12 16.34 4.36
N LYS A 230 21.40 16.56 5.64
CA LYS A 230 22.67 16.20 6.28
C LYS A 230 22.63 14.79 6.88
N VAL A 231 21.45 14.21 7.04
CA VAL A 231 21.23 12.91 7.66
C VAL A 231 21.06 11.84 6.57
N LYS A 232 21.84 10.76 6.70
CA LYS A 232 21.65 9.60 5.83
C LYS A 232 20.37 8.88 6.25
N VAL A 233 19.41 8.82 5.33
CA VAL A 233 18.17 8.05 5.52
C VAL A 233 18.46 6.55 5.40
N GLY A 234 17.98 5.76 6.36
CA GLY A 234 18.16 4.32 6.43
C GLY A 234 16.85 3.60 6.78
N ALA A 235 16.96 2.33 7.19
CA ALA A 235 15.83 1.48 7.57
C ALA A 235 14.95 2.09 8.68
N GLN A 236 15.51 2.96 9.53
CA GLN A 236 14.77 3.66 10.59
C GLN A 236 13.61 4.51 10.05
N ALA A 237 13.69 5.01 8.82
CA ALA A 237 12.59 5.76 8.20
C ALA A 237 11.36 4.88 7.95
N ASP A 238 11.55 3.63 7.53
CA ASP A 238 10.45 2.67 7.40
C ASP A 238 9.91 2.25 8.78
N ILE A 239 10.76 2.16 9.80
CA ILE A 239 10.36 1.85 11.18
C ILE A 239 9.52 2.98 11.78
N PHE A 240 9.91 4.25 11.56
CA PHE A 240 9.09 5.40 11.94
C PHE A 240 7.69 5.32 11.31
N ALA A 241 7.62 5.06 10.00
CA ALA A 241 6.35 4.93 9.29
C ALA A 241 5.48 3.79 9.83
N LEU A 242 6.10 2.65 10.25
CA LEU A 242 5.41 1.57 10.96
C LEU A 242 4.83 2.03 12.30
N GLY A 243 5.57 2.82 13.08
CA GLY A 243 5.09 3.41 14.34
C GLY A 243 3.85 4.27 14.13
N VAL A 244 3.89 5.18 13.15
CA VAL A 244 2.73 6.01 12.76
C VAL A 244 1.56 5.14 12.28
N MET A 245 1.83 4.08 11.51
CA MET A 245 0.79 3.15 11.06
C MET A 245 0.15 2.41 12.22
N MET A 246 0.93 1.94 13.18
CA MET A 246 0.44 1.29 14.38
C MET A 246 -0.40 2.26 15.24
N TYR A 247 0.09 3.49 15.44
CA TYR A 247 -0.68 4.55 16.09
C TYR A 247 -2.04 4.74 15.43
N ARG A 248 -2.08 4.85 14.09
CA ARG A 248 -3.31 4.98 13.31
C ARG A 248 -4.24 3.79 13.47
N MET A 249 -3.72 2.57 13.50
CA MET A 249 -4.52 1.36 13.69
C MET A 249 -5.18 1.32 15.07
N LEU A 250 -4.45 1.67 16.14
CA LEU A 250 -4.93 1.56 17.51
C LEU A 250 -5.79 2.74 17.94
N SER A 251 -5.45 3.97 17.53
CA SER A 251 -6.16 5.19 17.92
C SER A 251 -7.33 5.57 17.01
N GLY A 252 -7.37 5.01 15.79
CA GLY A 252 -8.35 5.40 14.78
C GLY A 252 -8.03 6.73 14.06
N ARG A 253 -6.92 7.41 14.39
CA ARG A 253 -6.52 8.70 13.78
C ARG A 253 -5.00 8.80 13.62
N LEU A 254 -4.55 9.70 12.76
CA LEU A 254 -3.15 10.05 12.66
C LEU A 254 -2.71 10.86 13.88
N PRO A 255 -1.39 10.85 14.22
CA PRO A 255 -0.87 11.63 15.34
C PRO A 255 -1.19 13.12 15.25
N PHE A 256 -1.01 13.69 14.07
CA PHE A 256 -1.30 15.09 13.79
C PHE A 256 -2.49 15.19 12.85
N VAL A 257 -3.56 15.85 13.30
CA VAL A 257 -4.82 16.06 12.56
C VAL A 257 -5.17 17.54 12.53
N GLY A 258 -6.00 17.96 11.56
CA GLY A 258 -6.45 19.35 11.45
C GLY A 258 -5.40 20.31 10.88
N LEU A 259 -4.33 19.78 10.26
CA LEU A 259 -3.32 20.56 9.58
C LEU A 259 -3.78 20.89 8.15
N GLU A 260 -3.43 22.09 7.69
CA GLU A 260 -3.98 22.65 6.45
C GLU A 260 -3.30 22.11 5.19
N ASN A 261 -2.02 21.69 5.30
CA ASN A 261 -1.24 21.24 4.16
C ASN A 261 -0.09 20.29 4.55
N ASP A 262 0.48 19.65 3.55
CA ASP A 262 1.56 18.68 3.71
C ASP A 262 2.82 19.26 4.38
N GLN A 263 3.12 20.55 4.16
CA GLN A 263 4.28 21.19 4.78
C GLN A 263 4.12 21.30 6.30
N GLN A 264 2.91 21.61 6.79
CA GLN A 264 2.62 21.61 8.22
C GLN A 264 2.75 20.21 8.82
N VAL A 265 2.27 19.15 8.11
CA VAL A 265 2.41 17.76 8.54
C VAL A 265 3.89 17.38 8.68
N LEU A 266 4.69 17.67 7.65
CA LEU A 266 6.14 17.41 7.65
C LEU A 266 6.85 18.18 8.77
N TYR A 267 6.48 19.46 8.99
CA TYR A 267 7.03 20.25 10.10
C TYR A 267 6.72 19.63 11.46
N HIS A 268 5.48 19.13 11.68
CA HIS A 268 5.10 18.50 12.94
C HIS A 268 5.85 17.19 13.15
N ASN A 269 5.97 16.35 12.12
CA ASN A 269 6.76 15.11 12.21
C ASN A 269 8.23 15.38 12.61
N ALA A 270 8.78 16.53 12.18
CA ALA A 270 10.19 16.85 12.43
C ALA A 270 10.44 17.57 13.76
N ASN A 271 9.46 18.30 14.30
CA ASN A 271 9.71 19.26 15.38
C ASN A 271 8.77 19.12 16.59
N ILE A 272 7.68 18.38 16.46
CA ILE A 272 6.66 18.25 17.51
C ILE A 272 6.61 16.80 17.97
N GLU A 273 6.68 16.59 19.26
CA GLU A 273 6.54 15.28 19.87
C GLU A 273 5.14 14.70 19.55
N MET A 274 5.11 13.43 19.16
CA MET A 274 3.86 12.73 18.83
C MET A 274 2.99 12.63 20.10
N PRO A 275 1.69 12.96 20.04
CA PRO A 275 0.79 12.78 21.17
C PRO A 275 0.83 11.34 21.68
N ALA A 276 0.94 11.14 23.00
CA ALA A 276 1.00 9.80 23.55
C ALA A 276 -0.24 8.96 23.13
N LEU A 277 -0.02 7.72 22.75
CA LEU A 277 -1.12 6.84 22.34
C LEU A 277 -2.17 6.69 23.47
N THR A 278 -1.75 6.69 24.72
CA THR A 278 -2.63 6.63 25.91
C THR A 278 -3.59 7.81 26.02
N ASP A 279 -3.23 8.97 25.50
CA ASP A 279 -4.07 10.17 25.55
C ASP A 279 -5.24 10.10 24.55
N VAL A 280 -5.05 9.35 23.45
CA VAL A 280 -6.00 9.25 22.35
C VAL A 280 -6.73 7.91 22.31
N ALA A 281 -6.16 6.89 22.93
CA ALA A 281 -6.71 5.54 23.12
C ALA A 281 -6.45 5.09 24.56
N PRO A 282 -7.25 5.54 25.55
CA PRO A 282 -7.01 5.29 26.99
C PRO A 282 -6.96 3.80 27.37
N GLY A 283 -7.44 2.90 26.51
CA GLY A 283 -7.35 1.45 26.69
C GLY A 283 -6.11 0.82 26.05
N ALA A 284 -5.22 1.63 25.47
CA ALA A 284 -3.99 1.11 24.87
C ALA A 284 -3.04 0.55 25.94
N ASP A 285 -2.37 -0.54 25.59
CA ASP A 285 -1.32 -1.13 26.41
C ASP A 285 -0.15 -0.13 26.58
N ARG A 286 0.31 0.05 27.83
CA ARG A 286 1.34 1.06 28.15
C ARG A 286 2.70 0.72 27.55
N ASP A 287 3.03 -0.57 27.47
CA ASP A 287 4.31 -1.01 26.90
C ASP A 287 4.34 -0.73 25.40
N ILE A 288 3.21 -0.96 24.73
CA ILE A 288 3.03 -0.63 23.31
C ILE A 288 3.03 0.88 23.09
N ALA A 289 2.37 1.64 23.95
CA ALA A 289 2.38 3.10 23.87
C ALA A 289 3.80 3.67 23.96
N GLY A 290 4.64 3.11 24.86
CA GLY A 290 6.04 3.50 25.01
C GLY A 290 6.95 3.10 23.83
N LEU A 291 6.54 2.14 22.98
CA LEU A 291 7.29 1.78 21.77
C LEU A 291 6.97 2.70 20.58
N ILE A 292 5.84 3.40 20.62
CA ILE A 292 5.35 4.24 19.51
C ILE A 292 5.64 5.73 19.76
N SER A 293 6.02 6.08 20.99
CA SER A 293 6.29 7.47 21.43
C SER A 293 7.63 7.99 20.95
#